data_0c7e292a372b768ff5d537b5aafdda66
#
_entry.id   0c7e292a372b768ff5d537b5aafdda66
#
_cell.length_a   1.000
_cell.length_b   1.000
_cell.length_c   1.000
_cell.angle_alpha   90.00
_cell.angle_beta   90.00
_cell.angle_gamma   90.00
#
_symmetry.space_group_name_H-M   'P 1'
#
loop_
_entity.id
_entity.type
_entity.pdbx_description
1 polymer ?
#
loop_
_entity_poly.entity_id
_entity_poly.type
_entity_poly.pdbx_seq_one_letter_code
_entity_poly.pdbx_strand_id
1 'polypeptide(L)'
;EPAETVSLSEPEHMEGSAAASVEERDRTKTDALHKNDTANNSSEVTSENTYEMRLYTKAPNQNSTIKIQYPAFYGSKAEEINSLILAKVQDMASLDPSLFPENPRIDVNYQSAVTLQNSKIISVVFWGNTDIEVSQFPTTDLYALNIDLTSLELITLKDLYTVNAEFEKVFFEKAFFPSDPITSYSEEKFSEMLKLQTSEYTLPSPFTNADSMRCFLKPEGIVLSMPAIHASGSDHFEAELLYSDIQDYYLPEQIYWNE
;
A
#
# COMPACT_ATOMS: atom_id res chain seq x y z
N GLU A 1 27.26 -15.08 57.03
CA GLU A 1 27.60 -15.84 55.84
C GLU A 1 27.82 -14.84 54.68
N PRO A 2 28.94 -14.95 53.97
CA PRO A 2 29.35 -13.94 52.99
C PRO A 2 28.79 -14.22 51.60
N ALA A 3 28.48 -13.12 50.90
CA ALA A 3 28.01 -13.11 49.52
C ALA A 3 29.12 -13.51 48.52
N GLU A 4 28.81 -14.44 47.64
CA GLU A 4 29.69 -14.82 46.54
C GLU A 4 29.63 -13.78 45.41
N THR A 5 30.81 -13.29 45.05
CA THR A 5 31.05 -12.37 43.93
C THR A 5 31.26 -13.19 42.65
N VAL A 6 30.39 -13.11 41.68
CA VAL A 6 30.57 -13.72 40.36
C VAL A 6 31.33 -12.76 39.47
N SER A 7 32.54 -13.17 39.07
CA SER A 7 33.39 -12.49 38.09
C SER A 7 32.89 -12.79 36.66
N LEU A 8 32.59 -11.76 35.89
CA LEU A 8 32.35 -11.84 34.45
C LEU A 8 33.68 -11.71 33.70
N SER A 9 34.04 -12.74 32.97
CA SER A 9 35.18 -12.76 32.05
C SER A 9 34.79 -12.14 30.69
N GLU A 10 35.64 -11.27 30.18
CA GLU A 10 35.57 -10.67 28.85
C GLU A 10 35.73 -11.74 27.73
N PRO A 11 35.09 -11.60 26.59
CA PRO A 11 35.35 -12.43 25.42
C PRO A 11 36.53 -11.90 24.58
N GLU A 12 37.40 -12.81 24.22
CA GLU A 12 38.59 -12.63 23.39
C GLU A 12 38.24 -12.24 21.95
N HIS A 13 39.05 -11.34 21.42
CA HIS A 13 39.14 -10.98 19.98
C HIS A 13 39.59 -12.21 19.17
N MET A 14 38.80 -12.57 18.14
CA MET A 14 39.27 -13.39 17.05
C MET A 14 39.23 -12.57 15.73
N GLU A 15 40.38 -12.20 15.25
CA GLU A 15 40.60 -11.77 13.87
C GLU A 15 40.57 -13.01 12.96
N GLY A 16 39.74 -12.96 11.91
CA GLY A 16 39.66 -13.98 10.86
C GLY A 16 39.34 -13.35 9.54
N SER A 17 40.40 -13.00 8.80
CA SER A 17 40.37 -12.58 7.40
C SER A 17 39.90 -13.73 6.49
N ALA A 18 38.89 -13.47 5.66
CA ALA A 18 38.69 -14.18 4.39
C ALA A 18 37.99 -13.27 3.38
N ALA A 19 38.77 -12.80 2.42
CA ALA A 19 38.32 -12.11 1.23
C ALA A 19 37.62 -13.12 0.30
N ALA A 20 36.37 -12.86 -0.06
CA ALA A 20 35.69 -13.50 -1.17
C ALA A 20 35.36 -12.44 -2.21
N SER A 21 35.93 -12.60 -3.39
CA SER A 21 35.77 -11.81 -4.59
C SER A 21 34.34 -11.87 -5.11
N VAL A 22 33.69 -10.70 -5.23
CA VAL A 22 32.44 -10.56 -5.96
C VAL A 22 32.75 -10.21 -7.42
N GLU A 23 32.38 -11.08 -8.33
CA GLU A 23 32.41 -10.84 -9.76
C GLU A 23 31.41 -9.74 -10.14
N GLU A 24 31.96 -8.66 -10.66
CA GLU A 24 31.28 -7.52 -11.25
C GLU A 24 30.71 -7.93 -12.62
N ARG A 25 29.39 -8.10 -12.74
CA ARG A 25 28.72 -8.28 -14.02
C ARG A 25 28.40 -6.92 -14.63
N ASP A 26 29.24 -6.56 -15.57
CA ASP A 26 29.09 -5.46 -16.51
C ASP A 26 27.74 -5.56 -17.27
N ARG A 27 26.85 -4.56 -17.10
CA ARG A 27 25.67 -4.34 -17.94
C ARG A 27 25.91 -3.14 -18.82
N THR A 28 26.42 -3.42 -20.00
CA THR A 28 26.53 -2.46 -21.10
C THR A 28 25.18 -1.89 -21.48
N LYS A 29 25.13 -0.55 -21.45
CA LYS A 29 24.09 0.29 -22.05
C LYS A 29 24.00 0.03 -23.56
N THR A 30 22.78 -0.19 -24.03
CA THR A 30 22.44 0.00 -25.44
C THR A 30 21.48 1.17 -25.57
N ASP A 31 22.03 2.32 -25.96
CA ASP A 31 21.30 3.44 -26.51
C ASP A 31 20.78 3.07 -27.90
N ALA A 32 19.46 3.05 -28.10
CA ALA A 32 18.88 3.01 -29.43
C ALA A 32 17.95 4.22 -29.60
N LEU A 33 18.49 5.20 -30.33
CA LEU A 33 17.70 6.26 -30.96
C LEU A 33 16.69 5.62 -31.90
N HIS A 34 15.41 5.95 -31.77
CA HIS A 34 14.44 5.78 -32.84
C HIS A 34 13.91 7.13 -33.30
N LYS A 35 14.16 7.36 -34.60
CA LYS A 35 13.70 8.50 -35.39
C LYS A 35 12.17 8.46 -35.56
N ASN A 36 11.60 9.64 -35.53
CA ASN A 36 10.23 9.93 -35.98
C ASN A 36 10.00 9.46 -37.43
N ASP A 37 8.96 8.67 -37.63
CA ASP A 37 8.27 8.59 -38.91
C ASP A 37 6.78 8.89 -38.66
N THR A 38 6.36 9.99 -39.27
CA THR A 38 5.03 10.51 -39.26
C THR A 38 4.14 9.62 -40.13
N ALA A 39 3.24 8.86 -39.54
CA ALA A 39 2.12 8.25 -40.23
C ALA A 39 0.82 8.68 -39.54
N ASN A 40 0.05 9.52 -40.24
CA ASN A 40 -1.32 9.87 -39.92
C ASN A 40 -2.17 8.60 -39.80
N ASN A 41 -2.60 8.28 -38.58
CA ASN A 41 -3.72 7.41 -38.37
C ASN A 41 -4.63 8.11 -37.38
N SER A 42 -5.81 8.50 -37.79
CA SER A 42 -6.88 9.07 -36.96
C SER A 42 -7.43 7.97 -36.07
N SER A 43 -6.78 7.71 -34.95
CA SER A 43 -7.33 6.99 -33.80
C SER A 43 -7.97 8.02 -32.89
N GLU A 44 -9.20 7.77 -32.50
CA GLU A 44 -9.91 8.51 -31.46
C GLU A 44 -8.95 8.75 -30.28
N VAL A 45 -8.65 10.02 -30.03
CA VAL A 45 -7.90 10.44 -28.85
C VAL A 45 -8.83 10.22 -27.68
N THR A 46 -8.75 9.06 -27.05
CA THR A 46 -9.24 8.89 -25.69
C THR A 46 -8.46 9.90 -24.86
N SER A 47 -9.15 10.92 -24.36
CA SER A 47 -8.54 11.92 -23.48
C SER A 47 -8.13 11.22 -22.19
N GLU A 48 -6.89 10.75 -22.13
CA GLU A 48 -6.31 10.22 -20.90
C GLU A 48 -6.40 11.33 -19.85
N ASN A 49 -7.04 11.03 -18.73
CA ASN A 49 -7.04 11.93 -17.60
C ASN A 49 -5.58 12.10 -17.15
N THR A 50 -5.08 13.31 -17.18
CA THR A 50 -3.78 13.63 -16.60
C THR A 50 -3.96 14.05 -15.14
N TYR A 51 -2.93 13.91 -14.33
CA TYR A 51 -2.98 14.37 -12.94
C TYR A 51 -1.67 15.02 -12.52
N GLU A 52 -1.75 15.83 -11.49
CA GLU A 52 -0.59 16.34 -10.74
C GLU A 52 -0.70 15.95 -9.27
N MET A 53 0.43 15.81 -8.61
CA MET A 53 0.45 15.57 -7.17
C MET A 53 0.28 16.89 -6.43
N ARG A 54 -0.68 16.92 -5.50
CA ARG A 54 -0.96 18.06 -4.60
C ARG A 54 -0.71 17.67 -3.16
N LEU A 55 -0.55 18.68 -2.31
CA LEU A 55 -0.36 18.51 -0.86
C LEU A 55 -1.53 19.14 -0.11
N TYR A 56 -2.27 18.35 0.63
CA TYR A 56 -3.21 18.82 1.64
C TYR A 56 -2.47 19.07 2.95
N THR A 57 -2.70 20.22 3.58
CA THR A 57 -2.10 20.56 4.86
C THR A 57 -3.16 21.09 5.81
N LYS A 58 -3.11 20.65 7.08
CA LYS A 58 -3.97 21.12 8.16
C LYS A 58 -3.16 21.14 9.45
N ALA A 59 -3.41 22.11 10.31
CA ALA A 59 -2.87 22.19 11.67
C ALA A 59 -4.04 22.09 12.66
N PRO A 60 -4.31 20.91 13.22
CA PRO A 60 -5.41 20.74 14.19
C PRO A 60 -5.24 21.58 15.46
N ASN A 61 -3.98 21.79 15.87
CA ASN A 61 -3.58 22.69 16.95
C ASN A 61 -2.21 23.32 16.63
N GLN A 62 -1.65 24.12 17.54
CA GLN A 62 -0.39 24.85 17.30
C GLN A 62 0.84 23.96 17.11
N ASN A 63 0.81 22.74 17.66
CA ASN A 63 1.95 21.81 17.66
C ASN A 63 1.77 20.65 16.69
N SER A 64 0.64 20.58 15.99
CA SER A 64 0.26 19.45 15.16
C SER A 64 0.31 19.78 13.68
N THR A 65 0.67 18.79 12.87
CA THR A 65 0.73 18.94 11.42
C THR A 65 0.13 17.71 10.71
N ILE A 66 -0.80 17.96 9.80
CA ILE A 66 -1.33 16.95 8.89
C ILE A 66 -0.86 17.29 7.49
N LYS A 67 -0.16 16.35 6.84
CA LYS A 67 0.31 16.44 5.46
C LYS A 67 -0.10 15.19 4.71
N ILE A 68 -0.91 15.37 3.66
CA ILE A 68 -1.37 14.27 2.82
C ILE A 68 -1.14 14.64 1.37
N GLN A 69 -0.27 13.90 0.69
CA GLN A 69 -0.08 14.04 -0.74
C GLN A 69 -1.20 13.28 -1.48
N TYR A 70 -1.74 13.84 -2.55
CA TYR A 70 -2.83 13.23 -3.31
C TYR A 70 -2.79 13.65 -4.79
N PRO A 71 -3.26 12.79 -5.72
CA PRO A 71 -3.38 13.15 -7.12
C PRO A 71 -4.61 14.04 -7.36
N ALA A 72 -4.46 15.09 -8.15
CA ALA A 72 -5.54 15.93 -8.67
C ALA A 72 -5.63 15.76 -10.17
N PHE A 73 -6.73 15.21 -10.65
CA PHE A 73 -6.96 14.87 -12.04
C PHE A 73 -7.47 16.06 -12.85
N TYR A 74 -7.21 16.01 -14.16
CA TYR A 74 -7.69 16.94 -15.18
C TYR A 74 -8.33 16.14 -16.32
N GLY A 75 -9.27 16.74 -17.01
CA GLY A 75 -9.95 16.11 -18.14
C GLY A 75 -11.42 15.79 -17.85
N SER A 76 -11.91 14.76 -18.48
CA SER A 76 -13.31 14.35 -18.32
C SER A 76 -13.58 13.82 -16.91
N LYS A 77 -14.71 14.24 -16.31
CA LYS A 77 -15.12 13.84 -14.94
C LYS A 77 -14.12 14.20 -13.84
N ALA A 78 -13.18 15.13 -14.11
CA ALA A 78 -12.13 15.48 -13.17
C ALA A 78 -12.69 16.08 -11.87
N GLU A 79 -13.79 16.83 -11.93
CA GLU A 79 -14.42 17.44 -10.76
C GLU A 79 -14.94 16.36 -9.79
N GLU A 80 -15.65 15.38 -10.32
CA GLU A 80 -16.23 14.27 -9.57
C GLU A 80 -15.13 13.37 -9.00
N ILE A 81 -14.13 13.00 -9.80
CA ILE A 81 -12.98 12.19 -9.38
C ILE A 81 -12.23 12.90 -8.23
N ASN A 82 -11.91 14.18 -8.42
CA ASN A 82 -11.21 14.97 -7.41
C ASN A 82 -12.04 15.14 -6.13
N SER A 83 -13.37 15.23 -6.25
CA SER A 83 -14.26 15.29 -5.09
C SER A 83 -14.17 14.01 -4.24
N LEU A 84 -14.17 12.83 -4.87
CA LEU A 84 -14.01 11.54 -4.17
C LEU A 84 -12.64 11.43 -3.49
N ILE A 85 -11.58 11.81 -4.19
CA ILE A 85 -10.22 11.80 -3.66
C ILE A 85 -10.10 12.76 -2.47
N LEU A 86 -10.59 13.99 -2.63
CA LEU A 86 -10.52 15.01 -1.57
C LEU A 86 -11.35 14.62 -0.36
N ALA A 87 -12.52 13.99 -0.54
CA ALA A 87 -13.32 13.47 0.54
C ALA A 87 -12.54 12.43 1.36
N LYS A 88 -11.79 11.52 0.70
CA LYS A 88 -10.91 10.57 1.39
C LYS A 88 -9.77 11.25 2.12
N VAL A 89 -9.12 12.24 1.51
CA VAL A 89 -8.06 13.03 2.15
C VAL A 89 -8.57 13.74 3.40
N GLN A 90 -9.77 14.31 3.34
CA GLN A 90 -10.41 14.98 4.48
C GLN A 90 -10.81 13.99 5.59
N ASP A 91 -11.27 12.78 5.22
CA ASP A 91 -11.54 11.69 6.16
C ASP A 91 -10.26 11.29 6.91
N MET A 92 -9.15 11.06 6.19
CA MET A 92 -7.84 10.75 6.77
C MET A 92 -7.30 11.90 7.66
N ALA A 93 -7.69 13.15 7.37
CA ALA A 93 -7.30 14.34 8.12
C ALA A 93 -8.28 14.69 9.26
N SER A 94 -9.31 13.88 9.50
CA SER A 94 -10.42 14.16 10.44
C SER A 94 -10.12 13.78 11.89
N LEU A 95 -8.85 13.67 12.29
CA LEU A 95 -8.48 13.42 13.67
C LEU A 95 -9.08 14.50 14.58
N ASP A 96 -9.85 14.05 15.57
CA ASP A 96 -10.47 14.91 16.57
C ASP A 96 -9.59 14.98 17.83
N PRO A 97 -8.89 16.11 18.05
CA PRO A 97 -8.05 16.28 19.24
C PRO A 97 -8.83 16.16 20.55
N SER A 98 -10.14 16.38 20.53
CA SER A 98 -10.99 16.27 21.72
C SER A 98 -11.12 14.84 22.26
N LEU A 99 -10.79 13.85 21.44
CA LEU A 99 -10.74 12.44 21.85
C LEU A 99 -9.50 12.14 22.73
N PHE A 100 -8.55 13.06 22.77
CA PHE A 100 -7.30 12.90 23.52
C PHE A 100 -7.24 13.90 24.68
N PRO A 101 -6.92 13.44 25.90
CA PRO A 101 -6.65 14.36 27.02
C PRO A 101 -5.45 15.24 26.68
N GLU A 102 -5.47 16.52 27.13
CA GLU A 102 -4.34 17.45 27.07
C GLU A 102 -3.98 18.00 25.67
N ASN A 103 -4.84 17.78 24.65
CA ASN A 103 -4.60 18.34 23.31
C ASN A 103 -3.19 18.03 22.76
N PRO A 104 -2.85 16.73 22.61
CA PRO A 104 -1.50 16.30 22.26
C PRO A 104 -1.06 16.79 20.89
N ARG A 105 0.26 16.73 20.64
CA ARG A 105 0.80 16.86 19.30
C ARG A 105 0.32 15.68 18.43
N ILE A 106 -0.12 15.99 17.23
CA ILE A 106 -0.55 15.00 16.21
C ILE A 106 0.17 15.32 14.91
N ASP A 107 1.02 14.41 14.45
CA ASP A 107 1.67 14.51 13.16
C ASP A 107 1.18 13.38 12.24
N VAL A 108 0.62 13.77 11.11
CA VAL A 108 0.14 12.86 10.07
C VAL A 108 0.91 13.12 8.80
N ASN A 109 1.46 12.07 8.20
CA ASN A 109 2.19 12.16 6.96
C ASN A 109 1.85 10.99 6.02
N TYR A 110 1.10 11.29 4.96
CA TYR A 110 0.73 10.31 3.93
C TYR A 110 1.23 10.73 2.57
N GLN A 111 1.76 9.75 1.85
CA GLN A 111 2.06 9.82 0.43
C GLN A 111 0.96 9.10 -0.35
N SER A 112 0.95 9.25 -1.67
CA SER A 112 0.03 8.51 -2.54
C SER A 112 0.63 8.24 -3.92
N ALA A 113 0.06 7.24 -4.59
CA ALA A 113 0.35 6.94 -5.98
C ALA A 113 -0.93 6.52 -6.72
N VAL A 114 -0.98 6.82 -8.01
CA VAL A 114 -1.94 6.22 -8.93
C VAL A 114 -1.32 4.91 -9.43
N THR A 115 -1.93 3.78 -9.05
CA THR A 115 -1.39 2.43 -9.32
C THR A 115 -1.97 1.78 -10.56
N LEU A 116 -3.17 2.20 -10.95
CA LEU A 116 -3.80 1.83 -12.22
C LEU A 116 -4.65 3.01 -12.72
N GLN A 117 -4.53 3.32 -14.00
CA GLN A 117 -5.37 4.29 -14.67
C GLN A 117 -5.60 3.84 -16.12
N ASN A 118 -6.86 3.71 -16.50
CA ASN A 118 -7.29 3.46 -17.87
C ASN A 118 -8.66 4.10 -18.11
N SER A 119 -9.33 3.73 -19.19
CA SER A 119 -10.65 4.28 -19.55
C SER A 119 -11.80 3.86 -18.64
N LYS A 120 -11.59 2.85 -17.77
CA LYS A 120 -12.64 2.22 -16.93
C LYS A 120 -12.48 2.54 -15.44
N ILE A 121 -11.22 2.67 -14.96
CA ILE A 121 -10.93 2.76 -13.53
C ILE A 121 -9.71 3.63 -13.24
N ILE A 122 -9.76 4.27 -12.09
CA ILE A 122 -8.60 4.88 -11.44
C ILE A 122 -8.42 4.19 -10.09
N SER A 123 -7.21 3.67 -9.83
CA SER A 123 -6.83 3.14 -8.54
C SER A 123 -5.75 4.01 -7.91
N VAL A 124 -6.03 4.51 -6.70
CA VAL A 124 -5.13 5.37 -5.92
C VAL A 124 -4.88 4.71 -4.58
N VAL A 125 -3.61 4.65 -4.19
CA VAL A 125 -3.20 4.18 -2.87
C VAL A 125 -2.59 5.34 -2.08
N PHE A 126 -2.84 5.37 -0.77
CA PHE A 126 -2.23 6.25 0.20
C PHE A 126 -1.56 5.40 1.27
N TRP A 127 -0.34 5.78 1.67
CA TRP A 127 0.39 5.10 2.75
C TRP A 127 1.14 6.13 3.59
N GLY A 128 1.28 5.83 4.85
CA GLY A 128 1.97 6.75 5.75
C GLY A 128 1.79 6.41 7.21
N ASN A 129 1.99 7.40 8.04
CA ASN A 129 1.92 7.24 9.48
C ASN A 129 1.17 8.37 10.17
N THR A 130 0.64 8.03 11.33
CA THR A 130 0.05 8.95 12.30
C THR A 130 0.81 8.82 13.62
N ASP A 131 1.46 9.89 14.04
CA ASP A 131 2.16 10.00 15.32
C ASP A 131 1.35 10.88 16.27
N ILE A 132 0.90 10.31 17.38
CA ILE A 132 0.18 11.01 18.44
C ILE A 132 1.04 10.95 19.69
N GLU A 133 1.38 12.09 20.28
CA GLU A 133 2.32 12.23 21.40
C GLU A 133 2.02 11.31 22.59
N VAL A 134 0.73 11.01 22.82
CA VAL A 134 0.31 10.11 23.90
C VAL A 134 0.36 8.63 23.52
N SER A 135 0.61 8.31 22.28
CA SER A 135 0.76 6.94 21.79
C SER A 135 2.21 6.48 21.96
N GLN A 136 2.40 5.22 22.31
CA GLN A 136 3.74 4.67 22.50
C GLN A 136 4.52 4.60 21.17
N PHE A 137 3.82 4.38 20.07
CA PHE A 137 4.37 4.26 18.72
C PHE A 137 3.46 4.93 17.69
N PRO A 138 4.03 5.42 16.56
CA PRO A 138 3.23 5.86 15.42
C PRO A 138 2.43 4.70 14.84
N THR A 139 1.19 4.95 14.43
CA THR A 139 0.39 4.01 13.66
C THR A 139 0.75 4.13 12.18
N THR A 140 0.96 3.01 11.51
CA THR A 140 1.14 2.94 10.05
C THR A 140 -0.15 2.49 9.39
N ASP A 141 -0.57 3.20 8.35
CA ASP A 141 -1.82 2.91 7.65
C ASP A 141 -1.63 2.94 6.13
N LEU A 142 -2.46 2.13 5.47
CA LEU A 142 -2.65 2.18 4.03
C LEU A 142 -4.15 2.38 3.73
N TYR A 143 -4.46 3.29 2.82
CA TYR A 143 -5.80 3.50 2.29
C TYR A 143 -5.78 3.34 0.78
N ALA A 144 -6.90 2.91 0.21
CA ALA A 144 -7.03 2.76 -1.22
C ALA A 144 -8.38 3.30 -1.69
N LEU A 145 -8.39 3.83 -2.91
CA LEU A 145 -9.59 4.22 -3.66
C LEU A 145 -9.51 3.59 -5.04
N ASN A 146 -10.50 2.78 -5.38
CA ASN A 146 -10.70 2.33 -6.75
C ASN A 146 -12.00 3.00 -7.23
N ILE A 147 -11.91 3.84 -8.25
CA ILE A 147 -13.01 4.66 -8.77
C ILE A 147 -13.42 4.12 -10.13
N ASP A 148 -14.63 3.56 -10.25
CA ASP A 148 -15.23 3.23 -11.54
C ASP A 148 -15.53 4.52 -12.31
N LEU A 149 -14.96 4.66 -13.51
CA LEU A 149 -15.12 5.87 -14.32
C LEU A 149 -16.48 5.93 -15.04
N THR A 150 -17.25 4.85 -15.04
CA THR A 150 -18.60 4.84 -15.63
C THR A 150 -19.63 5.34 -14.63
N SER A 151 -19.65 4.74 -13.44
CA SER A 151 -20.63 5.06 -12.37
C SER A 151 -20.16 6.18 -11.44
N LEU A 152 -18.86 6.45 -11.36
CA LEU A 152 -18.22 7.32 -10.36
C LEU A 152 -18.43 6.82 -8.92
N GLU A 153 -18.54 5.50 -8.78
CA GLU A 153 -18.65 4.85 -7.48
C GLU A 153 -17.30 4.28 -7.04
N LEU A 154 -17.13 4.15 -5.71
CA LEU A 154 -15.97 3.48 -5.15
C LEU A 154 -16.17 1.98 -5.19
N ILE A 155 -15.15 1.27 -5.63
CA ILE A 155 -15.12 -0.19 -5.73
C ILE A 155 -14.24 -0.74 -4.62
N THR A 156 -14.78 -1.70 -3.87
CA THR A 156 -14.09 -2.44 -2.81
C THR A 156 -13.72 -3.85 -3.26
N LEU A 157 -12.97 -4.56 -2.42
CA LEU A 157 -12.62 -5.96 -2.69
C LEU A 157 -13.86 -6.84 -2.89
N LYS A 158 -14.94 -6.60 -2.14
CA LYS A 158 -16.19 -7.37 -2.24
C LYS A 158 -16.96 -7.12 -3.54
N ASP A 159 -16.79 -5.95 -4.13
CA ASP A 159 -17.41 -5.63 -5.42
C ASP A 159 -16.64 -6.29 -6.57
N LEU A 160 -15.37 -6.64 -6.34
CA LEU A 160 -14.50 -7.27 -7.33
C LEU A 160 -14.46 -8.80 -7.23
N TYR A 161 -14.50 -9.35 -6.02
CA TYR A 161 -14.25 -10.77 -5.80
C TYR A 161 -15.17 -11.41 -4.76
N THR A 162 -15.55 -12.65 -5.00
CA THR A 162 -16.12 -13.51 -3.98
C THR A 162 -15.04 -13.92 -2.98
N VAL A 163 -15.01 -13.22 -1.84
CA VAL A 163 -14.05 -13.50 -0.76
C VAL A 163 -14.65 -14.55 0.17
N ASN A 164 -14.14 -15.77 0.08
CA ASN A 164 -14.57 -16.94 0.85
C ASN A 164 -13.38 -17.84 1.21
N ALA A 165 -13.61 -18.99 1.84
CA ALA A 165 -12.56 -19.91 2.26
C ALA A 165 -11.72 -20.45 1.08
N GLU A 166 -12.29 -20.60 -0.11
CA GLU A 166 -11.55 -21.04 -1.29
C GLU A 166 -10.66 -19.91 -1.83
N PHE A 167 -11.14 -18.66 -1.83
CA PHE A 167 -10.31 -17.49 -2.15
C PHE A 167 -9.14 -17.36 -1.16
N GLU A 168 -9.40 -17.51 0.15
CA GLU A 168 -8.37 -17.52 1.19
C GLU A 168 -7.30 -18.56 0.91
N LYS A 169 -7.69 -19.77 0.52
CA LYS A 169 -6.75 -20.83 0.18
C LYS A 169 -5.87 -20.46 -1.02
N VAL A 170 -6.48 -19.92 -2.09
CA VAL A 170 -5.71 -19.45 -3.26
C VAL A 170 -4.77 -18.32 -2.86
N PHE A 171 -5.21 -17.41 -2.00
CA PHE A 171 -4.34 -16.35 -1.46
C PHE A 171 -3.09 -16.94 -0.82
N PHE A 172 -3.21 -17.89 0.12
CA PHE A 172 -2.05 -18.49 0.79
C PHE A 172 -1.15 -19.34 -0.14
N GLU A 173 -1.69 -19.84 -1.24
CA GLU A 173 -0.92 -20.60 -2.22
C GLU A 173 -0.20 -19.71 -3.24
N LYS A 174 -0.75 -18.54 -3.57
CA LYS A 174 -0.34 -17.75 -4.73
C LYS A 174 0.16 -16.34 -4.41
N ALA A 175 -0.23 -15.78 -3.26
CA ALA A 175 0.18 -14.43 -2.91
C ALA A 175 1.70 -14.33 -2.76
N PHE A 176 2.24 -13.20 -3.20
CA PHE A 176 3.67 -12.92 -3.13
C PHE A 176 3.91 -11.48 -2.64
N PHE A 177 5.15 -11.21 -2.27
CA PHE A 177 5.56 -9.88 -1.86
C PHE A 177 5.45 -8.90 -3.03
N PRO A 178 4.81 -7.73 -2.86
CA PRO A 178 4.64 -6.77 -3.93
C PRO A 178 5.98 -6.35 -4.56
N SER A 179 6.03 -6.28 -5.90
CA SER A 179 7.23 -5.87 -6.64
C SER A 179 7.66 -4.42 -6.33
N ASP A 180 6.67 -3.56 -6.08
CA ASP A 180 6.87 -2.19 -5.63
C ASP A 180 6.22 -2.03 -4.24
N PRO A 181 6.92 -2.41 -3.17
CA PRO A 181 6.38 -2.36 -1.83
C PRO A 181 6.19 -0.91 -1.39
N ILE A 182 5.00 -0.61 -0.90
CA ILE A 182 4.63 0.70 -0.38
C ILE A 182 4.99 0.81 1.11
N THR A 183 5.22 -0.35 1.74
CA THR A 183 5.57 -0.45 3.16
C THR A 183 7.05 -0.60 3.38
N SER A 184 7.45 -0.50 4.64
CA SER A 184 8.82 -0.78 5.11
C SER A 184 9.14 -2.27 5.25
N TYR A 185 8.27 -3.17 4.78
CA TYR A 185 8.54 -4.60 4.84
C TYR A 185 9.62 -5.03 3.86
N SER A 186 10.41 -6.01 4.29
CA SER A 186 11.25 -6.85 3.42
C SER A 186 10.45 -8.10 3.01
N GLU A 187 10.93 -8.80 1.99
CA GLU A 187 10.39 -10.11 1.58
C GLU A 187 10.41 -11.14 2.73
N GLU A 188 11.45 -11.11 3.57
CA GLU A 188 11.55 -11.93 4.78
C GLU A 188 10.39 -11.62 5.73
N LYS A 189 10.12 -10.34 5.96
CA LYS A 189 9.03 -9.90 6.84
C LYS A 189 7.65 -10.26 6.29
N PHE A 190 7.45 -10.16 4.99
CA PHE A 190 6.23 -10.66 4.34
C PHE A 190 6.01 -12.15 4.64
N SER A 191 7.05 -12.98 4.48
CA SER A 191 6.97 -14.41 4.76
C SER A 191 6.62 -14.72 6.22
N GLU A 192 7.16 -13.93 7.17
CA GLU A 192 6.77 -14.03 8.59
C GLU A 192 5.31 -13.67 8.81
N MET A 193 4.86 -12.55 8.25
CA MET A 193 3.48 -12.08 8.40
C MET A 193 2.49 -13.07 7.80
N LEU A 194 2.79 -13.63 6.64
CA LEU A 194 1.97 -14.65 6.01
C LEU A 194 1.84 -15.91 6.88
N LYS A 195 2.93 -16.35 7.53
CA LYS A 195 2.92 -17.45 8.49
C LYS A 195 2.09 -17.13 9.73
N LEU A 196 2.18 -15.91 10.25
CA LEU A 196 1.40 -15.48 11.41
C LEU A 196 -0.11 -15.50 11.11
N GLN A 197 -0.51 -15.08 9.91
CA GLN A 197 -1.92 -15.11 9.48
C GLN A 197 -2.46 -16.53 9.30
N THR A 198 -1.61 -17.51 8.98
CA THR A 198 -2.00 -18.94 8.85
C THR A 198 -2.00 -19.70 10.17
N SER A 199 -1.45 -19.15 11.24
CA SER A 199 -1.38 -19.83 12.54
C SER A 199 -2.69 -19.70 13.29
N GLU A 200 -3.16 -20.79 13.91
CA GLU A 200 -4.40 -20.86 14.69
C GLU A 200 -4.45 -19.93 15.91
N TYR A 201 -3.34 -19.24 16.22
CA TYR A 201 -3.18 -18.49 17.47
C TYR A 201 -3.22 -16.98 17.31
N THR A 202 -3.35 -16.42 16.10
CA THR A 202 -3.03 -15.01 15.94
C THR A 202 -4.22 -14.09 15.77
N LEU A 203 -4.83 -14.01 14.67
CA LEU A 203 -5.93 -13.07 14.45
C LEU A 203 -7.07 -13.82 13.74
N PRO A 204 -8.33 -13.39 13.92
CA PRO A 204 -9.38 -13.85 13.03
C PRO A 204 -8.94 -13.63 11.60
N SER A 205 -9.12 -14.66 10.75
CA SER A 205 -8.79 -14.52 9.34
C SER A 205 -9.46 -13.27 8.76
N PRO A 206 -8.71 -12.35 8.11
CA PRO A 206 -9.29 -11.16 7.47
C PRO A 206 -10.31 -11.54 6.40
N PHE A 207 -10.25 -12.75 5.85
CA PHE A 207 -11.18 -13.28 4.86
C PHE A 207 -12.57 -13.57 5.42
N THR A 208 -12.73 -13.67 6.76
CA THR A 208 -14.04 -13.73 7.42
C THR A 208 -14.72 -12.37 7.51
N ASN A 209 -13.95 -11.30 7.36
CA ASN A 209 -14.46 -9.92 7.32
C ASN A 209 -13.70 -9.13 6.25
N ALA A 210 -14.07 -9.32 4.99
CA ALA A 210 -13.41 -8.67 3.86
C ALA A 210 -13.47 -7.13 3.88
N ASP A 211 -14.34 -6.52 4.72
CA ASP A 211 -14.37 -5.07 4.95
C ASP A 211 -13.12 -4.57 5.70
N SER A 212 -12.41 -5.45 6.41
CA SER A 212 -11.16 -5.11 7.07
C SER A 212 -9.96 -5.07 6.10
N MET A 213 -10.10 -5.67 4.92
CA MET A 213 -9.07 -5.66 3.88
C MET A 213 -9.25 -4.47 2.95
N ARG A 214 -8.16 -3.82 2.63
CA ARG A 214 -8.11 -2.80 1.58
C ARG A 214 -7.43 -3.39 0.35
N CYS A 215 -7.82 -2.92 -0.82
CA CYS A 215 -7.19 -3.36 -2.05
C CYS A 215 -6.95 -2.20 -3.00
N PHE A 216 -5.87 -2.30 -3.76
CA PHE A 216 -5.64 -1.43 -4.90
C PHE A 216 -5.21 -2.25 -6.11
N LEU A 217 -5.53 -1.74 -7.28
CA LEU A 217 -5.31 -2.43 -8.54
C LEU A 217 -3.98 -1.99 -9.17
N LYS A 218 -3.31 -2.94 -9.82
CA LYS A 218 -2.13 -2.75 -10.67
C LYS A 218 -2.44 -3.31 -12.07
N PRO A 219 -1.60 -3.08 -13.09
CA PRO A 219 -1.89 -3.62 -14.44
C PRO A 219 -2.03 -5.13 -14.49
N GLU A 220 -1.27 -5.88 -13.69
CA GLU A 220 -1.21 -7.35 -13.76
C GLU A 220 -1.85 -8.06 -12.56
N GLY A 221 -2.20 -7.31 -11.51
CA GLY A 221 -2.68 -7.91 -10.27
C GLY A 221 -3.35 -6.93 -9.33
N ILE A 222 -3.78 -7.48 -8.21
CA ILE A 222 -4.36 -6.75 -7.10
C ILE A 222 -3.45 -6.88 -5.89
N VAL A 223 -3.27 -5.78 -5.15
CA VAL A 223 -2.59 -5.80 -3.86
C VAL A 223 -3.64 -5.73 -2.77
N LEU A 224 -3.58 -6.68 -1.84
CA LEU A 224 -4.41 -6.72 -0.64
C LEU A 224 -3.60 -6.22 0.54
N SER A 225 -4.13 -5.22 1.25
CA SER A 225 -3.59 -4.76 2.53
C SER A 225 -4.43 -5.31 3.66
N MET A 226 -3.78 -5.98 4.58
CA MET A 226 -4.40 -6.68 5.71
C MET A 226 -3.87 -6.16 7.03
N PRO A 227 -4.69 -6.12 8.09
CA PRO A 227 -4.23 -5.76 9.42
C PRO A 227 -3.08 -6.65 9.89
N ALA A 228 -2.11 -6.08 10.55
CA ALA A 228 -0.98 -6.76 11.15
C ALA A 228 -0.82 -6.39 12.62
N ILE A 229 -0.07 -7.18 13.37
CA ILE A 229 0.26 -6.88 14.76
C ILE A 229 1.34 -5.79 14.76
N HIS A 230 1.09 -4.66 15.41
CA HIS A 230 2.02 -3.52 15.50
C HIS A 230 3.44 -3.93 15.92
N ALA A 231 3.56 -4.89 16.84
CA ALA A 231 4.86 -5.44 17.27
C ALA A 231 5.72 -6.03 16.15
N SER A 232 5.13 -6.28 14.98
CA SER A 232 5.83 -6.74 13.78
C SER A 232 6.50 -5.61 12.99
N GLY A 233 6.29 -4.34 13.38
CA GLY A 233 6.89 -3.15 12.77
C GLY A 233 5.97 -2.37 11.86
N SER A 234 4.71 -2.81 11.68
CA SER A 234 3.66 -2.08 10.97
C SER A 234 2.28 -2.59 11.44
N ASP A 235 1.23 -1.80 11.22
CA ASP A 235 -0.15 -2.16 11.56
C ASP A 235 -0.88 -2.86 10.40
N HIS A 236 -0.23 -2.99 9.27
CA HIS A 236 -0.72 -3.71 8.10
C HIS A 236 0.43 -4.34 7.31
N PHE A 237 0.11 -5.29 6.44
CA PHE A 237 1.04 -5.82 5.44
C PHE A 237 0.33 -5.98 4.10
N GLU A 238 1.10 -5.95 3.01
CA GLU A 238 0.60 -6.11 1.66
C GLU A 238 1.03 -7.44 1.06
N ALA A 239 0.09 -7.99 0.28
CA ALA A 239 0.32 -9.17 -0.56
C ALA A 239 -0.27 -8.94 -1.94
N GLU A 240 0.47 -9.29 -2.97
CA GLU A 240 0.04 -9.18 -4.36
C GLU A 240 -0.44 -10.54 -4.89
N LEU A 241 -1.54 -10.51 -5.66
CA LEU A 241 -2.10 -11.62 -6.39
C LEU A 241 -2.23 -11.26 -7.86
N LEU A 242 -1.83 -12.15 -8.76
CA LEU A 242 -2.08 -11.97 -10.19
C LEU A 242 -3.56 -12.17 -10.50
N TYR A 243 -4.12 -11.40 -11.42
CA TYR A 243 -5.51 -11.58 -11.85
C TYR A 243 -5.77 -12.98 -12.40
N SER A 244 -4.79 -13.59 -13.07
CA SER A 244 -4.88 -14.95 -13.59
C SER A 244 -5.07 -16.03 -12.52
N ASP A 245 -4.59 -15.78 -11.29
CA ASP A 245 -4.68 -16.75 -10.19
C ASP A 245 -6.03 -16.70 -9.47
N ILE A 246 -6.74 -15.58 -9.59
CA ILE A 246 -8.01 -15.31 -8.88
C ILE A 246 -9.19 -15.02 -9.80
N GLN A 247 -9.06 -15.25 -11.11
CA GLN A 247 -10.10 -14.95 -12.09
C GLN A 247 -11.44 -15.66 -11.83
N ASP A 248 -11.40 -16.87 -11.26
CA ASP A 248 -12.60 -17.67 -10.97
C ASP A 248 -13.48 -17.09 -9.85
N TYR A 249 -12.93 -16.13 -9.10
CA TYR A 249 -13.63 -15.44 -8.01
C TYR A 249 -14.12 -14.07 -8.42
N TYR A 250 -13.81 -13.61 -9.64
CA TYR A 250 -14.14 -12.28 -10.12
C TYR A 250 -15.64 -12.13 -10.38
N LEU A 251 -16.24 -11.04 -9.90
CA LEU A 251 -17.68 -10.82 -9.91
C LEU A 251 -18.17 -9.95 -11.06
N PRO A 252 -17.50 -8.80 -11.39
CA PRO A 252 -18.03 -7.89 -12.41
C PRO A 252 -18.02 -8.50 -13.82
N GLU A 253 -19.01 -8.10 -14.64
CA GLU A 253 -18.98 -8.40 -16.07
C GLU A 253 -17.86 -7.66 -16.81
N GLN A 254 -17.54 -6.46 -16.34
CA GLN A 254 -16.47 -5.62 -16.88
C GLN A 254 -15.12 -5.94 -16.26
N ILE A 255 -14.12 -6.23 -17.08
CA ILE A 255 -12.73 -6.36 -16.62
C ILE A 255 -12.10 -4.97 -16.55
N TYR A 256 -11.66 -4.57 -15.37
CA TYR A 256 -11.14 -3.22 -15.11
C TYR A 256 -9.68 -3.03 -15.54
N TRP A 257 -8.85 -4.06 -15.52
CA TRP A 257 -7.41 -3.95 -15.79
C TRP A 257 -7.03 -4.16 -17.26
N ASN A 258 -7.97 -4.54 -18.12
CA ASN A 258 -7.75 -4.63 -19.57
C ASN A 258 -8.30 -3.35 -20.24
N GLU A 259 -7.52 -2.81 -21.20
CA GLU A 259 -7.95 -1.72 -22.07
C GLU A 259 -9.07 -2.15 -23.04
#